data_9aa4a985a599ba48f84b1d4d2443a08f
#
_entry.id   9aa4a985a599ba48f84b1d4d2443a08f
#
_cell.length_a   1.000
_cell.length_b   1.000
_cell.length_c   1.000
_cell.angle_alpha   90.00
_cell.angle_beta   90.00
_cell.angle_gamma   90.00
#
_symmetry.space_group_name_H-M   'P 1'
#
loop_
_entity.id
_entity.type
_entity.pdbx_description
1 polymer ?
#
loop_
_entity_poly.entity_id
_entity_poly.type
_entity_poly.pdbx_seq_one_letter_code
_entity_poly.pdbx_strand_id
1 'polypeptide(L)'
;GIRVPFLVRWPAAIPPGVVSDAPVSSIDLFPSILEATGTQLPRDRLIDGLSLIQHLRSEATKSLGRESLFWHFPHYRHAPGPYSIIRKRNWKLIKFWEGIYELYDLDKDLGETKNLADLMPEVVRELDQELIARLRKDEAKLPRPNPEFQK
;
A
#
# COMPACT_ATOMS: atom_id res chain seq x y z
N GLY A 1 -8.48 -6.28 -6.02
CA GLY A 1 -7.28 -5.56 -6.38
C GLY A 1 -7.10 -4.28 -5.60
N ILE A 2 -5.84 -3.92 -5.35
CA ILE A 2 -5.49 -2.67 -4.65
C ILE A 2 -5.05 -1.57 -5.62
N ARG A 3 -4.92 -1.87 -6.92
CA ARG A 3 -4.58 -0.91 -7.96
C ARG A 3 -5.85 -0.48 -8.69
N VAL A 4 -6.27 0.76 -8.43
CA VAL A 4 -7.46 1.37 -9.04
C VAL A 4 -7.11 2.74 -9.62
N PRO A 5 -7.83 3.23 -10.65
CA PRO A 5 -7.64 4.58 -11.16
C PRO A 5 -7.88 5.62 -10.07
N PHE A 6 -7.03 6.66 -10.05
CA PHE A 6 -7.17 7.83 -9.19
C PHE A 6 -7.11 9.08 -10.07
N LEU A 7 -8.17 9.88 -10.07
CA LEU A 7 -8.30 11.08 -10.89
C LEU A 7 -8.55 12.29 -10.00
N VAL A 8 -7.81 13.36 -10.25
CA VAL A 8 -7.94 14.63 -9.51
C VAL A 8 -8.15 15.76 -10.51
N ARG A 9 -9.11 16.63 -10.21
CA ARG A 9 -9.34 17.86 -10.97
C ARG A 9 -9.42 19.05 -10.03
N TRP A 10 -8.46 19.95 -10.14
CA TRP A 10 -8.42 21.22 -9.41
C TRP A 10 -7.75 22.30 -10.25
N PRO A 11 -8.49 22.91 -11.23
CA PRO A 11 -7.90 23.81 -12.23
C PRO A 11 -7.16 25.02 -11.67
N ALA A 12 -7.55 25.49 -10.49
CA ALA A 12 -6.91 26.63 -9.83
C ALA A 12 -5.50 26.30 -9.26
N ALA A 13 -5.13 25.03 -9.14
CA ALA A 13 -3.92 24.64 -8.41
C ALA A 13 -3.13 23.47 -9.05
N ILE A 14 -3.76 22.69 -9.92
CA ILE A 14 -3.16 21.51 -10.56
C ILE A 14 -3.24 21.69 -12.06
N PRO A 15 -2.11 21.63 -12.79
CA PRO A 15 -2.10 21.68 -14.24
C PRO A 15 -2.89 20.53 -14.87
N PRO A 16 -3.53 20.74 -16.03
CA PRO A 16 -4.22 19.67 -16.73
C PRO A 16 -3.25 18.69 -17.39
N GLY A 17 -3.70 17.45 -17.60
CA GLY A 17 -2.96 16.44 -18.38
C GLY A 17 -1.76 15.80 -17.68
N VAL A 18 -1.52 16.10 -16.41
CA VAL A 18 -0.43 15.47 -15.66
C VAL A 18 -0.78 14.03 -15.33
N VAL A 19 0.16 13.12 -15.60
CA VAL A 19 0.07 11.70 -15.25
C VAL A 19 1.20 11.38 -14.26
N SER A 20 0.92 10.58 -13.25
CA SER A 20 1.89 10.15 -12.25
C SER A 20 1.79 8.66 -11.99
N ASP A 21 2.94 7.99 -11.95
CA ASP A 21 3.07 6.58 -11.53
C ASP A 21 3.40 6.43 -10.04
N ALA A 22 3.45 7.53 -9.30
CA ALA A 22 3.70 7.49 -7.86
C ALA A 22 2.59 6.68 -7.14
N PRO A 23 2.97 5.70 -6.30
CA PRO A 23 1.99 4.92 -5.56
C PRO A 23 1.29 5.77 -4.50
N VAL A 24 -0.01 5.93 -4.66
CA VAL A 24 -0.89 6.66 -3.74
C VAL A 24 -1.92 5.73 -3.12
N SER A 25 -2.52 6.15 -2.01
CA SER A 25 -3.54 5.38 -1.32
C SER A 25 -4.67 6.29 -0.83
N SER A 26 -5.84 5.74 -0.56
CA SER A 26 -6.98 6.50 -0.03
C SER A 26 -6.69 7.21 1.29
N ILE A 27 -5.75 6.71 2.09
CA ILE A 27 -5.31 7.38 3.33
C ILE A 27 -4.68 8.76 3.07
N ASP A 28 -4.18 9.00 1.85
CA ASP A 28 -3.55 10.27 1.45
C ASP A 28 -4.57 11.38 1.19
N LEU A 29 -5.85 11.03 1.01
CA LEU A 29 -6.89 12.01 0.75
C LEU A 29 -7.12 12.93 1.95
N PHE A 30 -7.11 12.39 3.16
CA PHE A 30 -7.33 13.18 4.36
C PHE A 30 -6.31 14.31 4.52
N PRO A 31 -4.99 14.06 4.59
CA PRO A 31 -4.00 15.13 4.68
C PRO A 31 -3.99 16.04 3.45
N SER A 32 -4.29 15.53 2.26
CA SER A 32 -4.37 16.35 1.04
C SER A 32 -5.53 17.35 1.10
N ILE A 33 -6.70 16.93 1.58
CA ILE A 33 -7.86 17.82 1.72
C ILE A 33 -7.57 18.90 2.77
N LEU A 34 -6.97 18.54 3.90
CA LEU A 34 -6.63 19.51 4.93
C LEU A 34 -5.62 20.56 4.40
N GLU A 35 -4.58 20.14 3.69
CA GLU A 35 -3.64 21.08 3.07
C GLU A 35 -4.33 21.95 2.02
N ALA A 36 -5.19 21.38 1.18
CA ALA A 36 -5.92 22.13 0.15
C ALA A 36 -6.83 23.22 0.74
N THR A 37 -7.40 22.97 1.91
CA THR A 37 -8.29 23.91 2.62
C THR A 37 -7.56 24.83 3.59
N GLY A 38 -6.24 24.72 3.73
CA GLY A 38 -5.45 25.49 4.71
C GLY A 38 -5.71 25.06 6.16
N THR A 39 -6.29 23.91 6.37
CA THR A 39 -6.58 23.36 7.71
C THR A 39 -5.36 22.60 8.24
N GLN A 40 -5.03 22.78 9.51
CA GLN A 40 -3.92 22.07 10.13
C GLN A 40 -4.26 20.60 10.38
N LEU A 41 -3.24 19.72 10.23
CA LEU A 41 -3.36 18.33 10.63
C LEU A 41 -3.57 18.21 12.15
N PRO A 42 -4.43 17.26 12.59
CA PRO A 42 -4.56 16.92 14.00
C PRO A 42 -3.21 16.53 14.60
N ARG A 43 -2.93 16.98 15.83
CA ARG A 43 -1.69 16.65 16.55
C ARG A 43 -1.88 15.56 17.61
N ASP A 44 -3.10 15.16 17.87
CA ASP A 44 -3.54 14.21 18.89
C ASP A 44 -3.52 12.75 18.41
N ARG A 45 -3.15 12.52 17.13
CA ARG A 45 -3.13 11.19 16.51
C ARG A 45 -2.11 11.10 15.39
N LEU A 46 -1.69 9.88 15.07
CA LEU A 46 -0.86 9.60 13.91
C LEU A 46 -1.70 9.64 12.63
N ILE A 47 -1.14 10.25 11.60
CA ILE A 47 -1.72 10.27 10.25
C ILE A 47 -0.77 9.51 9.33
N ASP A 48 -1.20 8.34 8.85
CA ASP A 48 -0.39 7.48 7.98
C ASP A 48 -0.31 7.97 6.53
N GLY A 49 -1.29 8.76 6.11
CA GLY A 49 -1.33 9.34 4.78
C GLY A 49 -0.36 10.50 4.61
N LEU A 50 0.02 10.75 3.37
CA LEU A 50 0.82 11.91 2.96
C LEU A 50 -0.02 12.85 2.12
N SER A 51 0.20 14.16 2.25
CA SER A 51 -0.43 15.10 1.34
C SER A 51 0.13 14.95 -0.08
N LEU A 52 -0.76 14.86 -1.04
CA LEU A 52 -0.45 14.79 -2.47
C LEU A 52 -0.31 16.19 -3.10
N ILE A 53 -0.65 17.26 -2.39
CA ILE A 53 -0.79 18.60 -2.99
C ILE A 53 0.50 19.10 -3.62
N GLN A 54 1.64 18.94 -2.94
CA GLN A 54 2.92 19.40 -3.48
C GLN A 54 3.37 18.57 -4.69
N HIS A 55 3.09 17.27 -4.67
CA HIS A 55 3.35 16.38 -5.79
C HIS A 55 2.50 16.77 -7.01
N LEU A 56 1.21 16.97 -6.83
CA LEU A 56 0.27 17.34 -7.89
C LEU A 56 0.56 18.73 -8.48
N ARG A 57 0.89 19.72 -7.65
CA ARG A 57 1.24 21.08 -8.09
C ARG A 57 2.56 21.15 -8.84
N SER A 58 3.48 20.25 -8.57
CA SER A 58 4.80 20.17 -9.22
C SER A 58 4.79 19.31 -10.49
N GLU A 59 3.65 19.09 -11.09
CA GLU A 59 3.51 18.22 -12.26
C GLU A 59 4.08 16.81 -12.01
N ALA A 60 3.85 16.30 -10.81
CA ALA A 60 4.33 15.01 -10.34
C ALA A 60 5.88 14.85 -10.27
N THR A 61 6.64 15.94 -10.31
CA THR A 61 8.11 15.89 -10.23
C THR A 61 8.64 15.73 -8.82
N LYS A 62 7.89 16.15 -7.78
CA LYS A 62 8.28 15.96 -6.38
C LYS A 62 7.94 14.57 -5.88
N SER A 63 8.93 13.90 -5.30
CA SER A 63 8.71 12.62 -4.63
C SER A 63 7.74 12.78 -3.45
N LEU A 64 6.91 11.75 -3.23
CA LEU A 64 6.06 11.66 -2.04
C LEU A 64 6.84 11.30 -0.77
N GLY A 65 8.11 10.90 -0.87
CA GLY A 65 8.92 10.49 0.27
C GLY A 65 8.49 9.17 0.93
N ARG A 66 7.58 8.44 0.31
CA ARG A 66 7.12 7.13 0.77
C ARG A 66 7.85 6.03 0.02
N GLU A 67 8.41 5.08 0.77
CA GLU A 67 9.08 3.92 0.19
C GLU A 67 8.15 2.72 0.04
N SER A 68 7.16 2.56 0.93
CA SER A 68 6.28 1.39 0.94
C SER A 68 4.83 1.74 1.31
N LEU A 69 3.93 0.92 0.83
CA LEU A 69 2.51 0.89 1.19
C LEU A 69 2.14 -0.49 1.74
N PHE A 70 1.23 -0.51 2.71
CA PHE A 70 0.83 -1.70 3.41
C PHE A 70 -0.68 -1.87 3.40
N TRP A 71 -1.14 -3.12 3.29
CA TRP A 71 -2.53 -3.50 3.48
C TRP A 71 -2.58 -4.73 4.36
N HIS A 72 -3.56 -4.77 5.26
CA HIS A 72 -3.76 -5.88 6.16
C HIS A 72 -5.23 -6.27 6.19
N PHE A 73 -5.53 -7.51 5.81
CA PHE A 73 -6.87 -8.07 5.78
C PHE A 73 -6.90 -9.38 6.59
N PRO A 74 -7.13 -9.31 7.92
CA PRO A 74 -7.02 -10.46 8.82
C PRO A 74 -8.30 -11.33 8.86
N HIS A 75 -9.11 -11.32 7.82
CA HIS A 75 -10.43 -11.96 7.82
C HIS A 75 -10.51 -13.17 6.89
N TYR A 76 -11.18 -14.22 7.36
CA TYR A 76 -11.49 -15.43 6.60
C TYR A 76 -12.74 -15.23 5.73
N ARG A 77 -12.67 -14.33 4.76
CA ARG A 77 -13.84 -14.02 3.91
C ARG A 77 -13.85 -14.78 2.60
N HIS A 78 -12.69 -15.02 2.01
CA HIS A 78 -12.50 -15.65 0.71
C HIS A 78 -11.24 -16.51 0.73
N ALA A 79 -11.20 -17.56 -0.11
CA ALA A 79 -9.96 -18.28 -0.38
C ALA A 79 -8.93 -17.33 -1.06
N PRO A 80 -7.64 -17.44 -0.76
CA PRO A 80 -7.00 -18.44 0.10
C PRO A 80 -6.95 -18.05 1.60
N GLY A 81 -7.72 -17.11 2.10
CA GLY A 81 -7.79 -16.74 3.51
C GLY A 81 -7.24 -15.34 3.83
N PRO A 82 -6.92 -15.05 5.10
CA PRO A 82 -6.41 -13.75 5.50
C PRO A 82 -5.04 -13.47 4.90
N TYR A 83 -4.80 -12.22 4.54
CA TYR A 83 -3.56 -11.81 3.90
C TYR A 83 -3.09 -10.42 4.34
N SER A 84 -1.81 -10.17 4.12
CA SER A 84 -1.20 -8.85 4.24
C SER A 84 -0.34 -8.58 3.02
N ILE A 85 -0.25 -7.32 2.62
CA ILE A 85 0.48 -6.90 1.44
C ILE A 85 1.46 -5.80 1.81
N ILE A 86 2.65 -5.88 1.25
CA ILE A 86 3.58 -4.76 1.15
C ILE A 86 3.88 -4.49 -0.33
N ARG A 87 3.79 -3.21 -0.73
CA ARG A 87 4.32 -2.71 -1.99
C ARG A 87 5.49 -1.79 -1.70
N LYS A 88 6.71 -2.16 -2.15
CA LYS A 88 7.92 -1.38 -1.99
C LYS A 88 8.65 -1.27 -3.32
N ARG A 89 8.86 -0.05 -3.81
CA ARG A 89 9.41 0.21 -5.15
C ARG A 89 8.62 -0.53 -6.23
N ASN A 90 9.26 -1.41 -7.01
CA ASN A 90 8.62 -2.26 -8.01
C ASN A 90 8.03 -3.57 -7.45
N TRP A 91 8.37 -3.93 -6.22
CA TRP A 91 7.94 -5.20 -5.63
C TRP A 91 6.58 -5.10 -4.96
N LYS A 92 5.78 -6.14 -5.15
CA LYS A 92 4.57 -6.41 -4.37
C LYS A 92 4.66 -7.81 -3.79
N LEU A 93 4.68 -7.91 -2.47
CA LEU A 93 4.57 -9.17 -1.75
C LEU A 93 3.17 -9.30 -1.15
N ILE A 94 2.53 -10.44 -1.38
CA ILE A 94 1.31 -10.87 -0.69
C ILE A 94 1.69 -12.03 0.22
N LYS A 95 1.48 -11.84 1.51
CA LYS A 95 1.63 -12.88 2.53
C LYS A 95 0.25 -13.39 2.91
N PHE A 96 -0.07 -14.62 2.57
CA PHE A 96 -1.21 -15.32 3.13
C PHE A 96 -0.81 -15.95 4.46
N TRP A 97 -1.62 -15.74 5.48
CA TRP A 97 -1.29 -16.20 6.84
C TRP A 97 -1.32 -17.71 7.00
N GLU A 98 -1.76 -18.44 5.99
CA GLU A 98 -1.69 -19.90 5.88
C GLU A 98 -0.35 -20.42 5.32
N GLY A 99 0.64 -19.56 5.16
CA GLY A 99 2.01 -19.93 4.78
C GLY A 99 2.33 -19.80 3.30
N ILE A 100 1.45 -19.21 2.51
CA ILE A 100 1.64 -18.99 1.06
C ILE A 100 2.16 -17.57 0.84
N TYR A 101 3.09 -17.42 -0.11
CA TYR A 101 3.56 -16.12 -0.58
C TYR A 101 3.38 -15.96 -2.07
N GLU A 102 3.04 -14.74 -2.47
CA GLU A 102 3.08 -14.31 -3.87
C GLU A 102 3.94 -13.06 -3.98
N LEU A 103 4.91 -13.08 -4.91
CA LEU A 103 5.81 -11.97 -5.18
C LEU A 103 5.72 -11.56 -6.64
N TYR A 104 5.55 -10.27 -6.89
CA TYR A 104 5.43 -9.71 -8.24
C TYR A 104 6.37 -8.52 -8.44
N ASP A 105 7.00 -8.46 -9.63
CA ASP A 105 7.76 -7.30 -10.13
C ASP A 105 6.81 -6.44 -10.98
N LEU A 106 6.24 -5.39 -10.40
CA LEU A 106 5.21 -4.58 -11.05
C LEU A 106 5.73 -3.73 -12.23
N ASP A 107 7.05 -3.54 -12.34
CA ASP A 107 7.63 -2.85 -13.49
C ASP A 107 7.64 -3.75 -14.74
N LYS A 108 7.76 -5.08 -14.54
CA LYS A 108 7.81 -6.06 -15.63
C LYS A 108 6.51 -6.82 -15.82
N ASP A 109 5.74 -6.97 -14.75
CA ASP A 109 4.49 -7.75 -14.72
C ASP A 109 3.42 -7.00 -13.93
N LEU A 110 2.91 -5.94 -14.53
CA LEU A 110 1.83 -5.13 -13.93
C LEU A 110 0.53 -5.91 -13.77
N GLY A 111 0.36 -6.99 -14.55
CA GLY A 111 -0.80 -7.89 -14.49
C GLY A 111 -0.74 -8.93 -13.38
N GLU A 112 0.40 -9.03 -12.66
CA GLU A 112 0.58 -10.01 -11.57
C GLU A 112 0.33 -11.45 -12.06
N THR A 113 0.87 -11.80 -13.22
CA THR A 113 0.64 -13.08 -13.90
C THR A 113 1.66 -14.14 -13.52
N LYS A 114 2.86 -13.72 -13.06
CA LYS A 114 3.95 -14.61 -12.73
C LYS A 114 4.41 -14.44 -11.29
N ASN A 115 4.04 -15.39 -10.44
CA ASN A 115 4.54 -15.44 -9.07
C ASN A 115 6.04 -15.76 -9.05
N LEU A 116 6.84 -14.91 -8.43
CA LEU A 116 8.30 -15.01 -8.30
C LEU A 116 8.75 -15.47 -6.90
N ALA A 117 7.83 -15.81 -5.99
CA ALA A 117 8.16 -16.08 -4.59
C ALA A 117 9.20 -17.20 -4.43
N ASP A 118 9.04 -18.29 -5.17
CA ASP A 118 9.97 -19.44 -5.12
C ASP A 118 11.32 -19.14 -5.80
N LEU A 119 11.33 -18.21 -6.77
CA LEU A 119 12.54 -17.85 -7.53
C LEU A 119 13.37 -16.80 -6.81
N MET A 120 12.78 -16.02 -5.91
CA MET A 120 13.42 -14.88 -5.24
C MET A 120 13.18 -14.89 -3.71
N PRO A 121 13.58 -15.96 -3.01
CA PRO A 121 13.29 -16.12 -1.58
C PRO A 121 13.94 -15.03 -0.70
N GLU A 122 15.05 -14.43 -1.14
CA GLU A 122 15.70 -13.34 -0.41
C GLU A 122 14.84 -12.07 -0.41
N VAL A 123 14.24 -11.74 -1.56
CA VAL A 123 13.34 -10.59 -1.67
C VAL A 123 12.07 -10.81 -0.83
N VAL A 124 11.53 -12.03 -0.87
CA VAL A 124 10.39 -12.42 -0.01
C VAL A 124 10.74 -12.20 1.47
N ARG A 125 11.92 -12.66 1.90
CA ARG A 125 12.35 -12.54 3.29
C ARG A 125 12.49 -11.07 3.73
N GLU A 126 13.15 -10.23 2.91
CA GLU A 126 13.30 -8.81 3.20
C GLU A 126 11.94 -8.11 3.35
N LEU A 127 11.06 -8.32 2.39
CA LEU A 127 9.74 -7.67 2.39
C LEU A 127 8.84 -8.19 3.50
N ASP A 128 8.89 -9.49 3.81
CA ASP A 128 8.13 -10.07 4.93
C ASP A 128 8.60 -9.53 6.28
N GLN A 129 9.91 -9.37 6.47
CA GLN A 129 10.45 -8.76 7.68
C GLN A 129 9.94 -7.32 7.86
N GLU A 130 9.96 -6.52 6.81
CA GLU A 130 9.45 -5.14 6.85
C GLU A 130 7.94 -5.11 7.12
N LEU A 131 7.17 -5.97 6.43
CA LEU A 131 5.73 -6.10 6.63
C LEU A 131 5.40 -6.47 8.09
N ILE A 132 6.06 -7.48 8.64
CA ILE A 132 5.84 -7.90 10.03
C ILE A 132 6.27 -6.82 11.03
N ALA A 133 7.37 -6.12 10.78
CA ALA A 133 7.80 -5.00 11.61
C ALA A 133 6.76 -3.88 11.63
N ARG A 134 6.17 -3.56 10.46
CA ARG A 134 5.10 -2.56 10.34
C ARG A 134 3.85 -3.00 11.10
N LEU A 135 3.38 -4.23 10.90
CA LEU A 135 2.19 -4.76 11.58
C LEU A 135 2.35 -4.77 13.11
N ARG A 136 3.55 -5.07 13.60
CA ARG A 136 3.85 -5.00 15.06
C ARG A 136 3.83 -3.56 15.57
N LYS A 137 4.45 -2.63 14.83
CA LYS A 137 4.46 -1.21 15.19
C LYS A 137 3.05 -0.62 15.27
N ASP A 138 2.17 -1.06 14.38
CA ASP A 138 0.78 -0.59 14.30
C ASP A 138 -0.15 -1.39 15.24
N GLU A 139 0.39 -2.32 16.05
CA GLU A 139 -0.38 -3.21 16.94
C GLU A 139 -1.52 -3.94 16.20
N ALA A 140 -1.26 -4.32 14.94
CA ALA A 140 -2.26 -4.93 14.07
C ALA A 140 -2.73 -6.28 14.63
N LYS A 141 -4.04 -6.51 14.60
CA LYS A 141 -4.63 -7.80 15.00
C LYS A 141 -4.31 -8.86 13.97
N LEU A 142 -3.48 -9.81 14.31
CA LEU A 142 -3.12 -10.91 13.44
C LEU A 142 -4.21 -11.99 13.43
N PRO A 143 -4.43 -12.68 12.28
CA PRO A 143 -5.34 -13.81 12.21
C PRO A 143 -4.89 -14.92 13.15
N ARG A 144 -5.85 -15.61 13.76
CA ARG A 144 -5.60 -16.79 14.58
C ARG A 144 -6.24 -17.98 13.91
N PRO A 145 -5.59 -19.16 13.92
CA PRO A 145 -6.23 -20.39 13.45
C PRO A 145 -7.54 -20.59 14.20
N ASN A 146 -8.59 -21.01 13.46
CA ASN A 146 -9.82 -21.41 14.11
C ASN A 146 -9.65 -22.82 14.68
N PRO A 147 -9.66 -23.01 16.01
CA PRO A 147 -9.47 -24.32 16.63
C PRO A 147 -10.62 -25.32 16.31
N GLU A 148 -11.78 -24.81 15.91
CA GLU A 148 -12.95 -25.62 15.55
C GLU A 148 -13.00 -25.96 14.06
N PHE A 149 -12.03 -25.46 13.26
CA PHE A 149 -11.98 -25.77 11.82
C PHE A 149 -11.51 -27.22 11.63
N GLN A 150 -12.43 -28.08 11.24
CA GLN A 150 -12.14 -29.44 10.76
C GLN A 150 -11.98 -29.39 9.22
N LYS A 151 -10.85 -29.93 8.73
CA LYS A 151 -10.58 -30.06 7.29
C LYS A 151 -11.50 -31.10 6.67
#